data_f09803d963b4c11823706ca938d4c56a
#
_entry.id   f09803d963b4c11823706ca938d4c56a
#
_cell.length_a   1.000
_cell.length_b   1.000
_cell.length_c   1.000
_cell.angle_alpha   90.00
_cell.angle_beta   90.00
_cell.angle_gamma   90.00
#
_symmetry.space_group_name_H-M   'P 1'
#
loop_
_entity.id
_entity.type
_entity.pdbx_description
1 polymer ?
#
loop_
_entity_poly.entity_id
_entity_poly.type
_entity_poly.pdbx_seq_one_letter_code
_entity_poly.pdbx_strand_id
1 'polypeptide(L)'
;FIAEGTSCRFDDPNDPLIEKQLKARTLSGIKSLKSLGVDSYDFHDLPCGRLDQIPQIAINKIMETAIFDFEPEIVFTHSSTDTNMDHRIVNLCTLVAARPTTNKSIKKIYSYEILSSTEWRFDRVFRPNYFLSLDESHLSAKIKAFSFYTSELQEYPHPRSFLGIETLARYRGMQCGTDLAEAYSLIRDFEI
;
A
#
# COMPACT_ATOMS: atom_id res chain seq x y z
N PHE A 1 -5.89 -6.73 1.36
CA PHE A 1 -6.52 -5.53 0.77
C PHE A 1 -7.72 -5.16 1.61
N ILE A 2 -7.76 -3.93 2.14
CA ILE A 2 -8.80 -3.53 3.10
C ILE A 2 -10.02 -2.95 2.39
N ALA A 3 -9.81 -2.00 1.48
CA ALA A 3 -10.86 -1.41 0.67
C ALA A 3 -10.84 -1.95 -0.76
N GLU A 4 -12.01 -2.02 -1.37
CA GLU A 4 -12.20 -2.60 -2.71
C GLU A 4 -11.60 -1.74 -3.85
N GLY A 5 -11.36 -0.46 -3.62
CA GLY A 5 -10.58 0.43 -4.49
C GLY A 5 -11.30 0.93 -5.74
N THR A 6 -12.64 0.88 -5.80
CA THR A 6 -13.42 1.20 -7.01
C THR A 6 -14.60 2.10 -6.76
N SER A 7 -15.44 1.83 -5.75
CA SER A 7 -16.74 2.50 -5.55
C SER A 7 -16.64 4.02 -5.38
N CYS A 8 -15.52 4.53 -4.88
CA CYS A 8 -15.28 5.97 -4.73
C CYS A 8 -15.23 6.77 -6.06
N ARG A 9 -15.28 6.09 -7.21
CA ARG A 9 -15.25 6.71 -8.55
C ARG A 9 -16.64 6.91 -9.14
N PHE A 10 -17.66 6.46 -8.44
CA PHE A 10 -19.04 6.53 -8.88
C PHE A 10 -19.82 7.50 -8.00
N ASP A 11 -20.65 8.35 -8.64
CA ASP A 11 -21.52 9.26 -7.92
C ASP A 11 -22.69 8.52 -7.25
N ASP A 12 -23.21 7.48 -7.93
CA ASP A 12 -24.23 6.59 -7.38
C ASP A 12 -23.57 5.32 -6.79
N PRO A 13 -23.66 5.10 -5.47
CA PRO A 13 -23.13 3.91 -4.82
C PRO A 13 -23.83 2.60 -5.26
N ASN A 14 -24.97 2.68 -5.93
CA ASN A 14 -25.71 1.54 -6.46
C ASN A 14 -25.52 1.34 -7.97
N ASP A 15 -24.58 2.03 -8.61
CA ASP A 15 -24.33 1.88 -10.04
C ASP A 15 -23.95 0.41 -10.35
N PRO A 16 -24.70 -0.26 -11.27
CA PRO A 16 -24.46 -1.67 -11.60
C PRO A 16 -23.07 -1.94 -12.21
N LEU A 17 -22.38 -0.90 -12.70
CA LEU A 17 -21.00 -1.03 -13.19
C LEU A 17 -19.98 -1.26 -12.06
N ILE A 18 -20.31 -0.87 -10.83
CA ILE A 18 -19.43 -1.03 -9.67
C ILE A 18 -19.04 -2.51 -9.52
N GLU A 19 -20.00 -3.42 -9.48
CA GLU A 19 -19.73 -4.85 -9.31
C GLU A 19 -18.80 -5.41 -10.40
N LYS A 20 -19.02 -5.01 -11.65
CA LYS A 20 -18.17 -5.41 -12.78
C LYS A 20 -16.74 -4.91 -12.62
N GLN A 21 -16.58 -3.64 -12.20
CA GLN A 21 -15.25 -3.04 -12.00
C GLN A 21 -14.55 -3.62 -10.77
N LEU A 22 -15.27 -3.93 -9.70
CA LEU A 22 -14.73 -4.63 -8.53
C LEU A 22 -14.12 -5.98 -8.91
N LYS A 23 -14.88 -6.81 -9.63
CA LYS A 23 -14.39 -8.11 -10.11
C LYS A 23 -13.14 -7.96 -10.98
N ALA A 24 -13.12 -6.99 -11.89
CA ALA A 24 -11.96 -6.72 -12.74
C ALA A 24 -10.74 -6.29 -11.92
N ARG A 25 -10.94 -5.43 -10.90
CA ARG A 25 -9.87 -4.95 -10.03
C ARG A 25 -9.30 -6.05 -9.14
N THR A 26 -10.17 -6.86 -8.54
CA THR A 26 -9.74 -8.03 -7.75
C THR A 26 -8.92 -9.00 -8.60
N LEU A 27 -9.37 -9.28 -9.82
CA LEU A 27 -8.61 -10.13 -10.76
C LEU A 27 -7.25 -9.51 -11.12
N SER A 28 -7.16 -8.20 -11.31
CA SER A 28 -5.91 -7.49 -11.53
C SER A 28 -4.98 -7.64 -10.33
N GLY A 29 -5.51 -7.50 -9.10
CA GLY A 29 -4.77 -7.73 -7.86
C GLY A 29 -4.19 -9.13 -7.77
N ILE A 30 -5.01 -10.15 -8.02
CA ILE A 30 -4.57 -11.55 -8.01
C ILE A 30 -3.44 -11.82 -9.04
N LYS A 31 -3.58 -11.28 -10.27
CA LYS A 31 -2.54 -11.43 -11.30
C LYS A 31 -1.24 -10.74 -10.88
N SER A 32 -1.34 -9.54 -10.32
CA SER A 32 -0.19 -8.79 -9.79
C SER A 32 0.54 -9.56 -8.69
N LEU A 33 -0.19 -10.03 -7.67
CA LEU A 33 0.35 -10.82 -6.57
C LEU A 33 1.05 -12.09 -7.06
N LYS A 34 0.41 -12.86 -7.95
CA LYS A 34 1.00 -14.06 -8.55
C LYS A 34 2.29 -13.75 -9.32
N SER A 35 2.35 -12.61 -10.03
CA SER A 35 3.56 -12.23 -10.78
C SER A 35 4.72 -11.87 -9.87
N LEU A 36 4.45 -11.52 -8.61
CA LEU A 36 5.42 -11.21 -7.56
C LEU A 36 5.73 -12.44 -6.67
N GLY A 37 5.10 -13.59 -6.90
CA GLY A 37 5.29 -14.79 -6.07
C GLY A 37 4.63 -14.69 -4.70
N VAL A 38 3.57 -13.89 -4.56
CA VAL A 38 2.81 -13.77 -3.30
C VAL A 38 1.71 -14.82 -3.29
N ASP A 39 1.75 -15.74 -2.34
CA ASP A 39 0.85 -16.89 -2.23
C ASP A 39 -0.29 -16.68 -1.22
N SER A 40 -0.10 -15.81 -0.22
CA SER A 40 -1.10 -15.53 0.82
C SER A 40 -1.62 -14.11 0.71
N TYR A 41 -2.92 -13.95 0.55
CA TYR A 41 -3.57 -12.65 0.44
C TYR A 41 -5.07 -12.72 0.75
N ASP A 42 -5.59 -11.62 1.33
CA ASP A 42 -7.01 -11.46 1.61
C ASP A 42 -7.53 -10.18 0.96
N PHE A 43 -8.77 -10.24 0.48
CA PHE A 43 -9.52 -9.10 -0.01
C PHE A 43 -10.73 -8.86 0.90
N HIS A 44 -10.81 -7.65 1.46
CA HIS A 44 -11.94 -7.17 2.24
C HIS A 44 -12.67 -6.11 1.42
N ASP A 45 -13.98 -6.25 1.28
CA ASP A 45 -14.79 -5.40 0.41
C ASP A 45 -15.32 -4.16 1.16
N LEU A 46 -14.44 -3.48 1.95
CA LEU A 46 -14.81 -2.23 2.58
C LEU A 46 -14.86 -1.10 1.53
N PRO A 47 -15.79 -0.16 1.67
CA PRO A 47 -16.01 0.88 0.65
C PRO A 47 -14.81 1.82 0.52
N CYS A 48 -14.27 1.94 -0.68
CA CYS A 48 -13.16 2.81 -1.02
C CYS A 48 -13.52 4.28 -0.83
N GLY A 49 -12.61 5.07 -0.25
CA GLY A 49 -12.81 6.49 0.03
C GLY A 49 -13.77 6.79 1.18
N ARG A 50 -14.19 5.75 1.94
CA ARG A 50 -15.19 5.85 3.00
C ARG A 50 -14.82 5.06 4.26
N LEU A 51 -13.54 4.75 4.47
CA LEU A 51 -13.13 4.04 5.69
C LEU A 51 -13.33 4.88 6.96
N ASP A 52 -13.45 6.19 6.84
CA ASP A 52 -13.82 7.11 7.92
C ASP A 52 -15.27 6.91 8.42
N GLN A 53 -16.13 6.30 7.60
CA GLN A 53 -17.52 5.95 7.95
C GLN A 53 -17.64 4.53 8.53
N ILE A 54 -16.58 3.75 8.51
CA ILE A 54 -16.53 2.41 9.09
C ILE A 54 -16.04 2.50 10.54
N PRO A 55 -16.74 1.86 11.51
CA PRO A 55 -16.24 1.81 12.87
C PRO A 55 -14.81 1.30 12.91
N GLN A 56 -13.88 2.11 13.43
CA GLN A 56 -12.46 1.79 13.46
C GLN A 56 -12.17 0.42 14.08
N ILE A 57 -12.99 0.00 15.05
CA ILE A 57 -12.86 -1.31 15.69
C ILE A 57 -13.05 -2.46 14.68
N ALA A 58 -13.88 -2.30 13.65
CA ALA A 58 -14.07 -3.32 12.62
C ALA A 58 -12.80 -3.48 11.78
N ILE A 59 -12.16 -2.36 11.39
CA ILE A 59 -10.90 -2.39 10.65
C ILE A 59 -9.77 -2.95 11.53
N ASN A 60 -9.73 -2.57 12.81
CA ASN A 60 -8.74 -3.11 13.75
C ASN A 60 -8.86 -4.64 13.84
N LYS A 61 -10.09 -5.19 13.89
CA LYS A 61 -10.30 -6.65 13.96
C LYS A 61 -9.79 -7.38 12.72
N ILE A 62 -9.98 -6.80 11.52
CA ILE A 62 -9.41 -7.34 10.29
C ILE A 62 -7.89 -7.44 10.41
N MET A 63 -7.24 -6.35 10.85
CA MET A 63 -5.79 -6.31 11.01
C MET A 63 -5.28 -7.27 12.09
N GLU A 64 -5.97 -7.32 13.24
CA GLU A 64 -5.63 -8.22 14.34
C GLU A 64 -5.72 -9.69 13.89
N THR A 65 -6.76 -10.06 13.15
CA THR A 65 -6.92 -11.42 12.60
C THR A 65 -5.80 -11.76 11.64
N ALA A 66 -5.51 -10.89 10.66
CA ALA A 66 -4.43 -11.11 9.71
C ALA A 66 -3.06 -11.26 10.38
N ILE A 67 -2.77 -10.43 11.39
CA ILE A 67 -1.52 -10.52 12.17
C ILE A 67 -1.48 -11.81 12.99
N PHE A 68 -2.60 -12.22 13.58
CA PHE A 68 -2.67 -13.43 14.39
C PHE A 68 -2.47 -14.70 13.53
N ASP A 69 -3.12 -14.75 12.37
CA ASP A 69 -3.07 -15.93 11.49
C ASP A 69 -1.72 -16.09 10.77
N PHE A 70 -1.07 -14.97 10.43
CA PHE A 70 0.19 -14.98 9.68
C PHE A 70 1.45 -14.89 10.57
N GLU A 71 1.33 -14.35 11.77
CA GLU A 71 2.45 -14.10 12.72
C GLU A 71 3.66 -13.40 12.08
N PRO A 72 3.49 -12.24 11.40
CA PRO A 72 4.57 -11.59 10.66
C PRO A 72 5.65 -11.06 11.60
N GLU A 73 6.91 -11.15 11.19
CA GLU A 73 8.02 -10.46 11.86
C GLU A 73 8.15 -8.99 11.39
N ILE A 74 7.77 -8.71 10.14
CA ILE A 74 7.88 -7.39 9.53
C ILE A 74 6.52 -7.01 8.96
N VAL A 75 6.08 -5.79 9.25
CA VAL A 75 4.82 -5.23 8.73
C VAL A 75 5.12 -3.98 7.94
N PHE A 76 4.55 -3.89 6.74
CA PHE A 76 4.54 -2.68 5.92
C PHE A 76 3.13 -2.09 5.91
N THR A 77 3.02 -0.78 6.10
CA THR A 77 1.75 -0.07 6.07
C THR A 77 1.88 1.25 5.31
N HIS A 78 0.76 1.91 5.04
CA HIS A 78 0.74 3.22 4.40
C HIS A 78 1.42 4.29 5.26
N SER A 79 1.80 5.41 4.66
CA SER A 79 2.29 6.55 5.42
C SER A 79 1.16 7.28 6.15
N SER A 80 1.40 7.70 7.40
CA SER A 80 0.50 8.58 8.14
C SER A 80 0.43 9.99 7.54
N THR A 81 1.35 10.33 6.65
CA THR A 81 1.41 11.62 5.94
C THR A 81 0.75 11.57 4.57
N ASP A 82 0.10 10.47 4.20
CA ASP A 82 -0.58 10.35 2.92
C ASP A 82 -1.79 11.30 2.80
N THR A 83 -2.06 11.80 1.59
CA THR A 83 -3.23 12.65 1.33
C THR A 83 -4.53 11.86 1.43
N ASN A 84 -4.52 10.59 1.02
CA ASN A 84 -5.69 9.71 1.07
C ASN A 84 -6.04 9.37 2.52
N MET A 85 -7.30 9.63 2.92
CA MET A 85 -7.79 9.35 4.26
C MET A 85 -7.79 7.86 4.57
N ASP A 86 -8.20 7.01 3.63
CA ASP A 86 -8.21 5.55 3.82
C ASP A 86 -6.82 5.01 4.14
N HIS A 87 -5.78 5.52 3.47
CA HIS A 87 -4.39 5.14 3.73
C HIS A 87 -3.97 5.48 5.17
N ARG A 88 -4.36 6.67 5.66
CA ARG A 88 -4.06 7.08 7.05
C ARG A 88 -4.82 6.26 8.09
N ILE A 89 -6.07 5.90 7.79
CA ILE A 89 -6.87 5.03 8.67
C ILE A 89 -6.24 3.64 8.74
N VAL A 90 -5.85 3.07 7.59
CA VAL A 90 -5.17 1.77 7.54
C VAL A 90 -3.85 1.82 8.31
N ASN A 91 -3.05 2.89 8.16
CA ASN A 91 -1.85 3.09 8.97
C ASN A 91 -2.17 3.04 10.48
N LEU A 92 -3.14 3.84 10.93
CA LEU A 92 -3.53 3.90 12.34
C LEU A 92 -4.01 2.54 12.86
N CYS A 93 -4.89 1.86 12.13
CA CYS A 93 -5.41 0.54 12.50
C CYS A 93 -4.30 -0.51 12.55
N THR A 94 -3.34 -0.47 11.60
CA THR A 94 -2.16 -1.34 11.63
C THR A 94 -1.35 -1.13 12.90
N LEU A 95 -1.09 0.11 13.29
CA LEU A 95 -0.32 0.41 14.52
C LEU A 95 -1.06 -0.03 15.79
N VAL A 96 -2.39 0.06 15.81
CA VAL A 96 -3.21 -0.44 16.91
C VAL A 96 -3.13 -1.97 17.01
N ALA A 97 -3.29 -2.68 15.89
CA ALA A 97 -3.26 -4.13 15.84
C ALA A 97 -1.87 -4.71 16.12
N ALA A 98 -0.81 -4.00 15.70
CA ALA A 98 0.58 -4.41 15.85
C ALA A 98 1.21 -4.05 17.21
N ARG A 99 0.40 -3.80 18.26
CA ARG A 99 0.94 -3.51 19.61
C ARG A 99 1.64 -4.71 20.20
N PRO A 100 2.81 -4.56 20.86
CA PRO A 100 3.60 -5.67 21.42
C PRO A 100 2.86 -6.45 22.52
N THR A 101 1.86 -5.82 23.16
CA THR A 101 1.04 -6.44 24.19
C THR A 101 0.08 -7.49 23.64
N THR A 102 -0.28 -7.38 22.37
CA THR A 102 -1.21 -8.29 21.69
C THR A 102 -0.50 -9.27 20.76
N ASN A 103 0.62 -8.86 20.19
CA ASN A 103 1.41 -9.72 19.31
C ASN A 103 2.91 -9.47 19.51
N LYS A 104 3.67 -10.55 19.79
CA LYS A 104 5.13 -10.50 20.02
C LYS A 104 5.95 -10.90 18.78
N SER A 105 5.33 -11.38 17.70
CA SER A 105 6.05 -11.79 16.50
C SER A 105 6.62 -10.60 15.73
N ILE A 106 5.93 -9.45 15.76
CA ILE A 106 6.30 -8.27 14.98
C ILE A 106 7.53 -7.60 15.59
N LYS A 107 8.62 -7.64 14.85
CA LYS A 107 9.89 -6.97 15.18
C LYS A 107 9.99 -5.58 14.57
N LYS A 108 9.55 -5.42 13.31
CA LYS A 108 9.70 -4.16 12.57
C LYS A 108 8.42 -3.71 11.92
N ILE A 109 8.17 -2.40 11.94
CA ILE A 109 7.08 -1.78 11.21
C ILE A 109 7.64 -0.66 10.33
N TYR A 110 7.36 -0.74 9.04
CA TYR A 110 7.70 0.28 8.04
C TYR A 110 6.46 0.91 7.46
N SER A 111 6.55 2.21 7.15
CA SER A 111 5.58 2.84 6.24
C SER A 111 6.20 3.15 4.90
N TYR A 112 5.38 3.05 3.85
CA TYR A 112 5.77 3.28 2.47
C TYR A 112 5.02 4.47 1.87
N GLU A 113 5.58 5.03 0.82
CA GLU A 113 4.96 6.07 0.00
C GLU A 113 4.19 5.46 -1.18
N ILE A 114 3.13 6.12 -1.59
CA ILE A 114 2.32 5.74 -2.75
C ILE A 114 2.32 6.88 -3.75
N LEU A 115 2.80 6.61 -4.97
CA LEU A 115 2.72 7.53 -6.10
C LEU A 115 1.27 7.95 -6.36
N SER A 116 1.06 9.21 -6.67
CA SER A 116 -0.23 9.88 -6.85
C SER A 116 -1.03 10.15 -5.58
N SER A 117 -0.42 9.98 -4.40
CA SER A 117 -1.10 10.16 -3.13
C SER A 117 -0.20 10.78 -2.05
N THR A 118 0.92 10.14 -1.70
CA THR A 118 1.76 10.59 -0.59
C THR A 118 2.45 11.92 -0.88
N GLU A 119 2.87 12.16 -2.11
CA GLU A 119 3.58 13.37 -2.55
C GLU A 119 2.73 14.65 -2.53
N TRP A 120 1.40 14.52 -2.51
CA TRP A 120 0.49 15.68 -2.56
C TRP A 120 0.23 16.33 -1.21
N ARG A 121 0.80 15.79 -0.15
CA ARG A 121 0.63 16.36 1.19
C ARG A 121 1.79 17.30 1.55
N PHE A 122 1.65 18.56 1.23
CA PHE A 122 2.70 19.56 1.40
C PHE A 122 2.92 20.03 2.84
N ASP A 123 1.93 19.86 3.74
CA ASP A 123 2.01 20.20 5.15
C ASP A 123 2.75 19.15 5.99
N ARG A 124 2.80 17.91 5.50
CA ARG A 124 3.45 16.77 6.18
C ARG A 124 4.15 15.86 5.18
N VAL A 125 5.39 16.16 4.93
CA VAL A 125 6.20 15.43 3.94
C VAL A 125 6.55 14.03 4.43
N PHE A 126 6.48 13.05 3.54
CA PHE A 126 7.06 11.72 3.77
C PHE A 126 8.58 11.84 3.91
N ARG A 127 9.12 11.33 5.03
CA ARG A 127 10.54 11.40 5.35
C ARG A 127 11.10 9.99 5.55
N PRO A 128 11.56 9.33 4.49
CA PRO A 128 12.14 8.01 4.61
C PRO A 128 13.47 8.07 5.37
N ASN A 129 13.73 7.01 6.14
CA ASN A 129 14.96 6.81 6.91
C ASN A 129 15.54 5.39 6.74
N TYR A 130 14.90 4.58 5.91
CA TYR A 130 15.33 3.24 5.52
C TYR A 130 15.25 3.09 4.01
N PHE A 131 16.34 2.67 3.39
CA PHE A 131 16.45 2.54 1.94
C PHE A 131 16.84 1.11 1.59
N LEU A 132 16.16 0.52 0.64
CA LEU A 132 16.46 -0.79 0.09
C LEU A 132 16.94 -0.61 -1.35
N SER A 133 18.22 -0.90 -1.59
CA SER A 133 18.78 -0.89 -2.94
C SER A 133 18.11 -1.94 -3.81
N LEU A 134 17.79 -1.55 -5.03
CA LEU A 134 17.17 -2.38 -6.05
C LEU A 134 18.10 -2.54 -7.23
N ASP A 135 17.87 -3.60 -8.00
CA ASP A 135 18.40 -3.76 -9.36
C ASP A 135 17.28 -3.64 -10.40
N GLU A 136 17.66 -3.69 -11.68
CA GLU A 136 16.71 -3.59 -12.81
C GLU A 136 15.67 -4.73 -12.84
N SER A 137 15.98 -5.89 -12.25
CA SER A 137 15.01 -6.99 -12.17
C SER A 137 13.87 -6.69 -11.22
N HIS A 138 14.14 -6.02 -10.08
CA HIS A 138 13.15 -5.57 -9.13
C HIS A 138 12.24 -4.48 -9.72
N LEU A 139 12.84 -3.50 -10.42
CA LEU A 139 12.07 -2.46 -11.12
C LEU A 139 11.15 -3.08 -12.19
N SER A 140 11.69 -3.99 -12.98
CA SER A 140 10.95 -4.71 -14.02
C SER A 140 9.79 -5.53 -13.43
N ALA A 141 10.01 -6.21 -12.31
CA ALA A 141 8.98 -6.97 -11.59
C ALA A 141 7.85 -6.05 -11.09
N LYS A 142 8.19 -4.89 -10.52
CA LYS A 142 7.22 -3.88 -10.08
C LYS A 142 6.39 -3.32 -11.22
N ILE A 143 7.04 -2.95 -12.33
CA ILE A 143 6.36 -2.45 -13.55
C ILE A 143 5.43 -3.53 -14.12
N LYS A 144 5.88 -4.79 -14.20
CA LYS A 144 5.06 -5.92 -14.64
C LYS A 144 3.85 -6.13 -13.74
N ALA A 145 4.04 -6.13 -12.43
CA ALA A 145 2.95 -6.28 -11.47
C ALA A 145 1.93 -5.15 -11.59
N PHE A 146 2.39 -3.91 -11.78
CA PHE A 146 1.52 -2.76 -11.97
C PHE A 146 0.78 -2.80 -13.32
N SER A 147 1.36 -3.35 -14.36
CA SER A 147 0.74 -3.42 -15.71
C SER A 147 -0.57 -4.22 -15.74
N PHE A 148 -0.84 -5.09 -14.74
CA PHE A 148 -2.12 -5.78 -14.62
C PHE A 148 -3.27 -4.88 -14.20
N TYR A 149 -2.98 -3.70 -13.64
CA TYR A 149 -3.97 -2.70 -13.26
C TYR A 149 -4.21 -1.69 -14.39
N THR A 150 -4.72 -2.18 -15.53
CA THR A 150 -4.89 -1.36 -16.75
C THR A 150 -5.72 -0.10 -16.56
N SER A 151 -6.69 -0.12 -15.63
CA SER A 151 -7.51 1.06 -15.29
C SER A 151 -6.78 2.10 -14.43
N GLU A 152 -5.64 1.74 -13.83
CA GLU A 152 -4.84 2.62 -12.99
C GLU A 152 -3.65 3.21 -13.72
N LEU A 153 -3.19 2.53 -14.76
CA LEU A 153 -2.06 2.97 -15.56
C LEU A 153 -2.41 4.23 -16.33
N GLN A 154 -1.54 5.21 -16.25
CA GLN A 154 -1.67 6.52 -16.91
C GLN A 154 -0.42 6.82 -17.73
N GLU A 155 -0.50 7.83 -18.58
CA GLU A 155 0.65 8.34 -19.31
C GLU A 155 1.42 9.38 -18.49
N TYR A 156 2.74 9.44 -18.69
CA TYR A 156 3.55 10.51 -18.11
C TYR A 156 3.04 11.89 -18.60
N PRO A 157 2.98 12.94 -17.74
CA PRO A 157 3.63 13.07 -16.43
C PRO A 157 2.82 12.58 -15.22
N HIS A 158 1.79 11.78 -15.42
CA HIS A 158 1.05 11.25 -14.28
C HIS A 158 1.95 10.32 -13.43
N PRO A 159 1.96 10.42 -12.08
CA PRO A 159 2.80 9.60 -11.22
C PRO A 159 2.60 8.09 -11.40
N ARG A 160 1.36 7.64 -11.71
CA ARG A 160 1.02 6.24 -12.02
C ARG A 160 1.32 5.85 -13.47
N SER A 161 2.41 6.36 -14.03
CA SER A 161 3.00 5.91 -15.29
C SER A 161 4.19 4.99 -15.03
N PHE A 162 4.61 4.21 -16.01
CA PHE A 162 5.85 3.42 -15.89
C PHE A 162 7.07 4.31 -15.65
N LEU A 163 7.15 5.43 -16.36
CA LEU A 163 8.22 6.40 -16.15
C LEU A 163 8.14 7.05 -14.76
N GLY A 164 6.94 7.28 -14.21
CA GLY A 164 6.77 7.78 -12.85
C GLY A 164 7.33 6.82 -11.80
N ILE A 165 7.05 5.52 -11.95
CA ILE A 165 7.58 4.45 -11.08
C ILE A 165 9.11 4.42 -11.16
N GLU A 166 9.68 4.42 -12.35
CA GLU A 166 11.13 4.44 -12.55
C GLU A 166 11.76 5.71 -11.97
N THR A 167 11.16 6.87 -12.23
CA THR A 167 11.66 8.16 -11.73
C THR A 167 11.75 8.17 -10.19
N LEU A 168 10.73 7.64 -9.50
CA LEU A 168 10.77 7.55 -8.04
C LEU A 168 11.88 6.60 -7.58
N ALA A 169 12.03 5.44 -8.20
CA ALA A 169 13.08 4.48 -7.83
C ALA A 169 14.48 5.07 -8.02
N ARG A 170 14.73 5.80 -9.11
CA ARG A 170 16.00 6.51 -9.35
C ARG A 170 16.21 7.66 -8.36
N TYR A 171 15.18 8.44 -8.07
CA TYR A 171 15.26 9.51 -7.07
C TYR A 171 15.64 8.97 -5.69
N ARG A 172 15.03 7.84 -5.26
CA ARG A 172 15.38 7.20 -3.99
C ARG A 172 16.77 6.57 -4.02
N GLY A 173 17.20 6.06 -5.17
CA GLY A 173 18.57 5.59 -5.39
C GLY A 173 19.60 6.71 -5.18
N MET A 174 19.39 7.89 -5.78
CA MET A 174 20.25 9.05 -5.58
C MET A 174 20.39 9.44 -4.10
N GLN A 175 19.32 9.30 -3.30
CA GLN A 175 19.35 9.66 -1.88
C GLN A 175 20.20 8.72 -1.03
N CYS A 176 20.44 7.49 -1.47
CA CYS A 176 21.24 6.50 -0.74
C CYS A 176 22.52 6.06 -1.49
N GLY A 177 22.81 6.65 -2.66
CA GLY A 177 24.04 6.39 -3.41
C GLY A 177 24.00 5.11 -4.24
N THR A 178 22.83 4.69 -4.70
CA THR A 178 22.61 3.55 -5.60
C THR A 178 21.84 3.97 -6.86
N ASP A 179 21.85 3.14 -7.90
CA ASP A 179 21.10 3.44 -9.13
C ASP A 179 19.59 3.46 -8.92
N LEU A 180 19.09 2.52 -8.14
CA LEU A 180 17.68 2.32 -7.85
C LEU A 180 17.48 1.98 -6.37
N ALA A 181 16.43 2.49 -5.76
CA ALA A 181 16.01 2.11 -4.42
C ALA A 181 14.51 2.26 -4.20
N GLU A 182 13.99 1.54 -3.22
CA GLU A 182 12.76 1.90 -2.50
C GLU A 182 13.08 2.50 -1.15
N ALA A 183 12.21 3.41 -0.71
CA ALA A 183 12.42 4.12 0.55
C ALA A 183 11.22 3.95 1.48
N TYR A 184 11.52 3.75 2.75
CA TYR A 184 10.55 3.51 3.81
C TYR A 184 10.83 4.39 5.01
N SER A 185 9.80 4.67 5.80
CA SER A 185 9.97 5.21 7.14
C SER A 185 9.86 4.07 8.14
N LEU A 186 10.95 3.76 8.83
CA LEU A 186 10.96 2.83 9.95
C LEU A 186 10.21 3.49 11.11
N ILE A 187 9.05 2.93 11.47
CA ILE A 187 8.18 3.41 12.55
C ILE A 187 8.62 2.79 13.87
N ARG A 188 8.95 1.51 13.85
CA ARG A 188 9.29 0.75 15.05
C ARG A 188 10.27 -0.37 14.72
N ASP A 189 11.27 -0.56 15.58
CA ASP A 189 12.20 -1.68 15.56
C ASP A 189 12.34 -2.22 17.00
N PHE A 190 12.20 -3.53 17.16
CA PHE A 190 12.41 -4.22 18.42
C PHE A 190 13.42 -5.33 18.27
N GLU A 191 14.44 -5.30 19.09
CA GLU A 191 15.28 -6.45 19.38
C GLU A 191 14.84 -7.03 20.74
N ILE A 192 14.32 -8.26 20.72
CA ILE A 192 13.89 -9.00 21.91
C ILE A 192 14.73 -10.25 22.02
#